data_689edd49658077db5f9c6f55685207d7
#
_entry.id   689edd49658077db5f9c6f55685207d7
#
_cell.length_a   1.000
_cell.length_b   1.000
_cell.length_c   1.000
_cell.angle_alpha   90.00
_cell.angle_beta   90.00
_cell.angle_gamma   90.00
#
_symmetry.space_group_name_H-M   'P 1'
#
loop_
_entity.id
_entity.type
_entity.pdbx_description
1 polymer ?
#
loop_
_entity_poly.entity_id
_entity_poly.type
_entity_poly.pdbx_seq_one_letter_code
_entity_poly.pdbx_strand_id
1 'polypeptide(L)'
;IEESFADMGTDSLTVQILGRGSSRSVSEDQMYALVSENQDLYKQISPTVTMMGAVKIGSDSISTSTVTGVSEDYFDMKGYTIAQGRNLDYVDIAGRKKVCIVGQYLNMAYFGGNAVGQTIRVNGTAFTVVGVMAQKDTELEEGGTDDCIFLPYSTAARLSFTGAISNYTITVRDTDNISEAKTVLENRLYDIFSDEDAYTVISMAEMLNSMN
;
A
#
# COMPACT_ATOMS: atom_id res chain seq x y z
N ILE A 1 -15.56 1.12 2.58
CA ILE A 1 -15.09 -0.02 3.39
C ILE A 1 -15.11 -1.30 2.52
N GLU A 2 -16.13 -1.53 1.70
CA GLU A 2 -16.23 -2.71 0.84
C GLU A 2 -15.16 -2.74 -0.28
N GLU A 3 -14.83 -1.58 -0.85
CA GLU A 3 -13.79 -1.49 -1.90
C GLU A 3 -12.38 -1.83 -1.40
N SER A 4 -12.11 -1.54 -0.12
CA SER A 4 -10.81 -1.82 0.50
C SER A 4 -10.52 -3.30 0.64
N PHE A 5 -11.56 -4.14 0.73
CA PHE A 5 -11.40 -5.58 0.88
C PHE A 5 -11.39 -6.33 -0.45
N ALA A 6 -11.95 -5.74 -1.51
CA ALA A 6 -12.00 -6.38 -2.83
C ALA A 6 -10.60 -6.63 -3.43
N ASP A 7 -9.62 -5.80 -3.05
CA ASP A 7 -8.23 -5.89 -3.53
C ASP A 7 -7.33 -6.75 -2.63
N MET A 8 -7.86 -7.28 -1.49
CA MET A 8 -7.10 -8.19 -0.64
C MET A 8 -7.10 -9.59 -1.22
N GLY A 9 -5.90 -10.13 -1.47
CA GLY A 9 -5.72 -11.52 -1.84
C GLY A 9 -5.95 -12.47 -0.66
N THR A 10 -6.22 -13.74 -0.95
CA THR A 10 -6.38 -14.79 0.06
C THR A 10 -5.07 -15.20 0.72
N ASP A 11 -3.95 -14.73 0.20
CA ASP A 11 -2.59 -14.94 0.73
C ASP A 11 -2.08 -13.80 1.61
N SER A 12 -2.93 -12.80 1.91
CA SER A 12 -2.52 -11.58 2.60
C SER A 12 -3.18 -11.42 3.96
N LEU A 13 -2.41 -10.84 4.88
CA LEU A 13 -2.86 -10.31 6.15
C LEU A 13 -2.73 -8.79 6.11
N THR A 14 -3.75 -8.08 6.58
CA THR A 14 -3.69 -6.63 6.75
C THR A 14 -3.63 -6.30 8.23
N VAL A 15 -2.62 -5.51 8.61
CA VAL A 15 -2.45 -5.03 9.98
C VAL A 15 -2.85 -3.57 10.03
N GLN A 16 -3.74 -3.23 10.95
CA GLN A 16 -4.10 -1.84 11.24
C GLN A 16 -3.67 -1.52 12.67
N ILE A 17 -2.88 -0.48 12.81
CA ILE A 17 -2.44 0.01 14.12
C ILE A 17 -3.39 1.13 14.53
N LEU A 18 -4.21 0.85 15.54
CA LEU A 18 -5.25 1.76 16.01
C LEU A 18 -4.77 2.70 17.11
N GLY A 19 -3.79 2.25 17.90
CA GLY A 19 -3.16 3.04 18.95
C GLY A 19 -4.06 3.34 20.15
N ARG A 20 -5.29 2.86 20.16
CA ARG A 20 -6.29 3.17 21.20
C ARG A 20 -5.90 2.58 22.54
N GLY A 21 -5.88 3.42 23.55
CA GLY A 21 -5.65 3.00 24.93
C GLY A 21 -4.21 2.66 25.26
N SER A 22 -3.28 2.73 24.28
CA SER A 22 -1.88 2.41 24.49
C SER A 22 -1.00 3.64 24.27
N SER A 23 -0.03 3.84 25.16
CA SER A 23 1.04 4.83 24.98
C SER A 23 2.20 4.26 24.16
N ARG A 24 2.14 2.99 23.79
CA ARG A 24 3.16 2.29 23.02
C ARG A 24 2.88 2.40 21.52
N SER A 25 3.91 2.26 20.73
CA SER A 25 3.83 2.29 19.27
C SER A 25 4.71 1.19 18.69
N VAL A 26 4.47 0.85 17.43
CA VAL A 26 5.30 -0.05 16.67
C VAL A 26 5.97 0.74 15.54
N SER A 27 7.28 0.54 15.37
CA SER A 27 8.02 1.14 14.25
C SER A 27 7.96 0.24 13.03
N GLU A 28 8.22 0.84 11.85
CA GLU A 28 8.34 0.07 10.62
C GLU A 28 9.47 -0.96 10.70
N ASP A 29 10.60 -0.61 11.35
CA ASP A 29 11.72 -1.53 11.55
C ASP A 29 11.31 -2.76 12.37
N GLN A 30 10.49 -2.59 13.39
CA GLN A 30 9.95 -3.70 14.18
C GLN A 30 9.04 -4.59 13.33
N MET A 31 8.23 -4.02 12.45
CA MET A 31 7.36 -4.79 11.56
C MET A 31 8.16 -5.57 10.51
N TYR A 32 9.17 -4.94 9.92
CA TYR A 32 10.09 -5.64 8.99
C TYR A 32 10.86 -6.76 9.69
N ALA A 33 11.34 -6.53 10.90
CA ALA A 33 12.04 -7.53 11.70
C ALA A 33 11.14 -8.73 12.02
N LEU A 34 9.88 -8.49 12.35
CA LEU A 34 8.89 -9.54 12.61
C LEU A 34 8.77 -10.49 11.42
N VAL A 35 8.68 -9.94 10.21
CA VAL A 35 8.60 -10.74 8.98
C VAL A 35 9.91 -11.49 8.72
N SER A 36 11.04 -10.81 8.86
CA SER A 36 12.35 -11.43 8.60
C SER A 36 12.72 -12.52 9.62
N GLU A 37 12.23 -12.43 10.84
CA GLU A 37 12.43 -13.44 11.89
C GLU A 37 11.52 -14.66 11.72
N ASN A 38 10.48 -14.57 10.90
CA ASN A 38 9.49 -15.64 10.70
C ASN A 38 9.30 -15.93 9.20
N GLN A 39 10.39 -16.10 8.46
CA GLN A 39 10.37 -16.32 7.01
C GLN A 39 9.71 -17.62 6.58
N ASP A 40 9.53 -18.56 7.50
CA ASP A 40 8.76 -19.77 7.26
C ASP A 40 7.25 -19.51 7.13
N LEU A 41 6.75 -18.43 7.74
CA LEU A 41 5.34 -18.04 7.71
C LEU A 41 5.06 -16.90 6.73
N TYR A 42 5.93 -15.89 6.70
CA TYR A 42 5.70 -14.67 5.93
C TYR A 42 6.65 -14.55 4.74
N LYS A 43 6.12 -14.08 3.63
CA LYS A 43 6.89 -13.89 2.40
C LYS A 43 7.40 -12.46 2.25
N GLN A 44 6.51 -11.50 2.31
CA GLN A 44 6.81 -10.08 2.08
C GLN A 44 5.93 -9.19 2.95
N ILE A 45 6.39 -7.96 3.15
CA ILE A 45 5.64 -6.93 3.87
C ILE A 45 5.74 -5.61 3.11
N SER A 46 4.65 -4.86 3.10
CA SER A 46 4.65 -3.48 2.66
C SER A 46 3.86 -2.62 3.64
N PRO A 47 4.48 -1.55 4.18
CA PRO A 47 3.69 -0.46 4.76
C PRO A 47 2.78 0.13 3.68
N THR A 48 1.62 0.61 4.08
CA THR A 48 0.72 1.33 3.18
C THR A 48 0.30 2.64 3.85
N VAL A 49 0.43 3.74 3.13
CA VAL A 49 0.08 5.08 3.62
C VAL A 49 -0.90 5.69 2.62
N THR A 50 -2.15 5.83 3.02
CA THR A 50 -3.16 6.49 2.19
C THR A 50 -2.99 7.99 2.32
N MET A 51 -2.82 8.68 1.19
CA MET A 51 -2.74 10.13 1.16
C MET A 51 -4.09 10.72 0.74
N MET A 52 -4.54 11.69 1.51
CA MET A 52 -5.72 12.50 1.20
C MET A 52 -5.27 13.84 0.64
N GLY A 53 -6.00 14.37 -0.31
CA GLY A 53 -5.79 15.73 -0.77
C GLY A 53 -5.83 15.90 -2.29
N ALA A 54 -5.41 17.08 -2.73
CA ALA A 54 -5.56 17.52 -4.11
C ALA A 54 -4.47 16.94 -5.00
N VAL A 55 -4.90 16.34 -6.11
CA VAL A 55 -4.03 15.92 -7.20
C VAL A 55 -4.20 16.90 -8.36
N LYS A 56 -3.09 17.34 -8.93
CA LYS A 56 -3.10 18.23 -10.11
C LYS A 56 -2.17 17.67 -11.19
N ILE A 57 -2.69 17.69 -12.42
CA ILE A 57 -1.92 17.37 -13.63
C ILE A 57 -2.10 18.57 -14.57
N GLY A 58 -1.03 19.36 -14.75
CA GLY A 58 -1.14 20.63 -15.47
C GLY A 58 -2.11 21.58 -14.76
N SER A 59 -3.13 22.04 -15.46
CA SER A 59 -4.18 22.87 -14.90
C SER A 59 -5.39 22.08 -14.38
N ASP A 60 -5.40 20.77 -14.56
CA ASP A 60 -6.52 19.91 -14.15
C ASP A 60 -6.41 19.49 -12.69
N SER A 61 -7.50 19.68 -11.95
CA SER A 61 -7.65 19.19 -10.58
C SER A 61 -8.42 17.88 -10.61
N ILE A 62 -7.88 16.86 -9.94
CA ILE A 62 -8.43 15.51 -9.95
C ILE A 62 -8.77 15.13 -8.51
N SER A 63 -10.03 14.76 -8.26
CA SER A 63 -10.52 14.41 -6.92
C SER A 63 -10.80 12.91 -6.75
N THR A 64 -10.70 12.13 -7.82
CA THR A 64 -11.12 10.73 -7.85
C THR A 64 -10.00 9.73 -7.69
N SER A 65 -8.74 10.16 -7.88
CA SER A 65 -7.59 9.27 -7.81
C SER A 65 -7.27 8.85 -6.39
N THR A 66 -7.01 7.55 -6.20
CA THR A 66 -6.42 7.07 -4.95
C THR A 66 -4.92 7.31 -4.98
N VAL A 67 -4.36 7.75 -3.86
CA VAL A 67 -2.92 7.99 -3.72
C VAL A 67 -2.43 7.18 -2.52
N THR A 68 -1.55 6.22 -2.78
CA THR A 68 -1.08 5.29 -1.75
C THR A 68 0.44 5.19 -1.76
N GLY A 69 1.05 5.38 -0.60
CA GLY A 69 2.47 5.11 -0.37
C GLY A 69 2.67 3.63 -0.11
N VAL A 70 3.63 3.01 -0.80
CA VAL A 70 3.89 1.57 -0.72
C VAL A 70 5.38 1.30 -0.79
N SER A 71 5.77 0.04 -0.50
CA SER A 71 7.15 -0.41 -0.69
C SER A 71 7.40 -0.89 -2.13
N GLU A 72 8.65 -1.16 -2.44
CA GLU A 72 9.09 -1.73 -3.72
C GLU A 72 8.53 -3.14 -3.95
N ASP A 73 8.14 -3.85 -2.90
CA ASP A 73 7.58 -5.20 -2.98
C ASP A 73 6.07 -5.23 -3.20
N TYR A 74 5.39 -4.11 -3.03
CA TYR A 74 3.93 -4.07 -3.03
C TYR A 74 3.30 -4.60 -4.32
N PHE A 75 3.86 -4.22 -5.47
CA PHE A 75 3.33 -4.64 -6.78
C PHE A 75 3.45 -6.15 -6.96
N ASP A 76 4.58 -6.73 -6.56
CA ASP A 76 4.77 -8.19 -6.59
C ASP A 76 3.77 -8.88 -5.65
N MET A 77 3.59 -8.35 -4.43
CA MET A 77 2.64 -8.87 -3.46
C MET A 77 1.20 -8.89 -3.98
N LYS A 78 0.82 -7.89 -4.77
CA LYS A 78 -0.53 -7.73 -5.34
C LYS A 78 -0.69 -8.38 -6.72
N GLY A 79 0.40 -8.82 -7.33
CA GLY A 79 0.35 -9.33 -8.70
C GLY A 79 0.18 -8.23 -9.74
N TYR A 80 0.50 -6.98 -9.41
CA TYR A 80 0.48 -5.87 -10.35
C TYR A 80 1.74 -5.87 -11.18
N THR A 81 1.62 -5.50 -12.46
CA THR A 81 2.76 -5.44 -13.37
C THR A 81 2.92 -4.02 -13.93
N ILE A 82 4.12 -3.73 -14.41
CA ILE A 82 4.46 -2.44 -15.01
C ILE A 82 4.33 -2.57 -16.53
N ALA A 83 3.54 -1.68 -17.13
CA ALA A 83 3.36 -1.64 -18.59
C ALA A 83 4.38 -0.73 -19.27
N GLN A 84 4.76 0.37 -18.63
CA GLN A 84 5.74 1.33 -19.15
C GLN A 84 6.64 1.82 -18.02
N GLY A 85 7.90 2.11 -18.34
CA GLY A 85 8.84 2.61 -17.35
C GLY A 85 9.29 1.54 -16.37
N ARG A 86 9.36 1.88 -15.09
CA ARG A 86 9.87 0.99 -14.03
C ARG A 86 8.99 1.03 -12.79
N ASN A 87 9.13 0.01 -11.95
CA ASN A 87 8.56 -0.03 -10.61
C ASN A 87 9.37 0.87 -9.65
N LEU A 88 8.83 1.11 -8.47
CA LEU A 88 9.59 1.69 -7.35
C LEU A 88 10.70 0.70 -6.95
N ASP A 89 11.85 1.23 -6.54
CA ASP A 89 12.94 0.43 -6.03
C ASP A 89 13.30 0.84 -4.59
N TYR A 90 14.17 0.05 -3.96
CA TYR A 90 14.58 0.33 -2.59
C TYR A 90 15.22 1.72 -2.43
N VAL A 91 15.95 2.18 -3.45
CA VAL A 91 16.60 3.50 -3.41
C VAL A 91 15.57 4.62 -3.36
N ASP A 92 14.44 4.45 -4.06
CA ASP A 92 13.34 5.41 -4.00
C ASP A 92 12.76 5.51 -2.59
N ILE A 93 12.60 4.36 -1.93
CA ILE A 93 12.06 4.29 -0.56
C ILE A 93 13.06 4.89 0.43
N ALA A 94 14.30 4.41 0.42
CA ALA A 94 15.35 4.86 1.34
C ALA A 94 15.66 6.35 1.18
N GLY A 95 15.63 6.85 -0.05
CA GLY A 95 15.89 8.26 -0.36
C GLY A 95 14.69 9.18 -0.24
N ARG A 96 13.52 8.65 0.11
CA ARG A 96 12.26 9.41 0.15
C ARG A 96 12.05 10.20 -1.14
N LYS A 97 12.25 9.54 -2.27
CA LYS A 97 12.21 10.22 -3.56
C LYS A 97 10.80 10.63 -3.95
N LYS A 98 10.70 11.73 -4.67
CA LYS A 98 9.43 12.25 -5.19
C LYS A 98 9.18 11.68 -6.58
N VAL A 99 8.96 10.38 -6.63
CA VAL A 99 8.64 9.62 -7.84
C VAL A 99 7.32 8.86 -7.63
N CYS A 100 6.62 8.57 -8.71
CA CYS A 100 5.35 7.86 -8.63
C CYS A 100 5.11 6.95 -9.82
N ILE A 101 4.17 6.01 -9.63
CA ILE A 101 3.62 5.15 -10.67
C ILE A 101 2.14 5.49 -10.79
N VAL A 102 1.65 5.59 -12.01
CA VAL A 102 0.24 5.88 -12.27
C VAL A 102 -0.46 4.70 -12.92
N GLY A 103 -1.78 4.60 -12.70
CA GLY A 103 -2.63 3.66 -13.41
C GLY A 103 -2.94 4.11 -14.83
N GLN A 104 -3.45 3.19 -15.65
CA GLN A 104 -3.74 3.46 -17.06
C GLN A 104 -4.78 4.54 -17.28
N TYR A 105 -5.75 4.69 -16.36
CA TYR A 105 -6.74 5.76 -16.53
C TYR A 105 -6.07 7.13 -16.61
N LEU A 106 -5.18 7.44 -15.67
CA LEU A 106 -4.46 8.72 -15.65
C LEU A 106 -3.53 8.85 -16.87
N ASN A 107 -2.85 7.77 -17.22
CA ASN A 107 -1.95 7.75 -18.38
C ASN A 107 -2.68 8.12 -19.67
N MET A 108 -3.85 7.57 -19.89
CA MET A 108 -4.63 7.82 -21.11
C MET A 108 -5.40 9.13 -21.04
N ALA A 109 -6.06 9.43 -19.93
CA ALA A 109 -6.95 10.58 -19.80
C ALA A 109 -6.19 11.92 -19.78
N TYR A 110 -5.00 11.95 -19.17
CA TYR A 110 -4.28 13.20 -18.93
C TYR A 110 -2.93 13.32 -19.63
N PHE A 111 -2.36 12.21 -20.09
CA PHE A 111 -1.03 12.20 -20.70
C PHE A 111 -0.99 11.62 -22.12
N GLY A 112 -2.14 11.26 -22.66
CA GLY A 112 -2.22 10.70 -24.01
C GLY A 112 -1.37 9.44 -24.20
N GLY A 113 -1.14 8.66 -23.14
CA GLY A 113 -0.33 7.46 -23.16
C GLY A 113 1.15 7.67 -22.88
N ASN A 114 1.59 8.89 -22.57
CA ASN A 114 3.02 9.25 -22.41
C ASN A 114 3.32 9.82 -21.01
N ALA A 115 2.78 9.21 -19.97
CA ALA A 115 2.93 9.70 -18.59
C ALA A 115 4.36 9.63 -18.06
N VAL A 116 5.17 8.62 -18.45
CA VAL A 116 6.53 8.44 -17.94
C VAL A 116 7.38 9.66 -18.24
N GLY A 117 8.01 10.21 -17.20
CA GLY A 117 8.81 11.43 -17.29
C GLY A 117 8.04 12.73 -17.05
N GLN A 118 6.72 12.66 -16.99
CA GLN A 118 5.85 13.81 -16.71
C GLN A 118 5.72 14.05 -15.21
N THR A 119 5.14 15.20 -14.86
CA THR A 119 4.99 15.63 -13.45
C THR A 119 3.54 15.59 -13.03
N ILE A 120 3.29 15.09 -11.82
CA ILE A 120 2.02 15.18 -11.10
C ILE A 120 2.27 15.92 -9.80
N ARG A 121 1.32 16.74 -9.36
CA ARG A 121 1.37 17.38 -8.05
C ARG A 121 0.36 16.72 -7.11
N VAL A 122 0.84 16.31 -5.94
CA VAL A 122 0.00 15.80 -4.85
C VAL A 122 0.18 16.74 -3.66
N ASN A 123 -0.90 17.39 -3.26
CA ASN A 123 -0.89 18.41 -2.19
C ASN A 123 0.18 19.48 -2.40
N GLY A 124 0.37 19.90 -3.64
CA GLY A 124 1.35 20.93 -4.00
C GLY A 124 2.78 20.42 -4.19
N THR A 125 3.07 19.17 -3.86
CA THR A 125 4.39 18.57 -4.05
C THR A 125 4.47 17.90 -5.41
N ALA A 126 5.51 18.19 -6.18
CA ALA A 126 5.74 17.63 -7.51
C ALA A 126 6.37 16.23 -7.43
N PHE A 127 5.80 15.30 -8.18
CA PHE A 127 6.30 13.94 -8.34
C PHE A 127 6.57 13.67 -9.82
N THR A 128 7.67 13.00 -10.11
CA THR A 128 7.98 12.54 -11.46
C THR A 128 7.40 11.14 -11.68
N VAL A 129 6.64 10.95 -12.74
CA VAL A 129 6.12 9.63 -13.11
C VAL A 129 7.27 8.78 -13.64
N VAL A 130 7.55 7.66 -13.00
CA VAL A 130 8.62 6.73 -13.43
C VAL A 130 8.07 5.45 -14.05
N GLY A 131 6.79 5.17 -13.86
CA GLY A 131 6.15 3.99 -14.40
C GLY A 131 4.65 4.13 -14.57
N VAL A 132 4.10 3.28 -15.42
CA VAL A 132 2.67 3.11 -15.62
C VAL A 132 2.32 1.65 -15.38
N MET A 133 1.34 1.41 -14.51
CA MET A 133 0.83 0.06 -14.24
C MET A 133 0.11 -0.50 -15.45
N ALA A 134 0.21 -1.82 -15.63
CA ALA A 134 -0.67 -2.53 -16.55
C ALA A 134 -2.13 -2.36 -16.11
N GLN A 135 -3.02 -2.25 -17.09
CA GLN A 135 -4.45 -2.07 -16.84
C GLN A 135 -5.01 -3.22 -16.00
N LYS A 136 -5.76 -2.89 -14.96
CA LYS A 136 -6.36 -3.87 -14.04
C LYS A 136 -7.81 -4.18 -14.41
N ASP A 137 -8.55 -3.19 -14.85
CA ASP A 137 -9.97 -3.34 -15.18
C ASP A 137 -10.17 -3.41 -16.69
N THR A 138 -11.32 -3.94 -17.10
CA THR A 138 -11.69 -4.04 -18.53
C THR A 138 -11.93 -2.68 -19.16
N GLU A 139 -12.39 -1.71 -18.38
CA GLU A 139 -12.66 -0.35 -18.84
C GLU A 139 -11.93 0.67 -17.97
N LEU A 140 -11.44 1.72 -18.60
CA LEU A 140 -10.81 2.85 -17.92
C LEU A 140 -11.88 3.86 -17.54
N GLU A 141 -12.09 4.04 -16.24
CA GLU A 141 -13.13 4.92 -15.71
C GLU A 141 -12.57 5.88 -14.66
N GLU A 142 -13.10 7.09 -14.64
CA GLU A 142 -12.87 8.03 -13.56
C GLU A 142 -13.37 7.42 -12.25
N GLY A 143 -12.49 7.35 -11.24
CA GLY A 143 -12.79 6.72 -9.96
C GLY A 143 -12.71 5.20 -9.97
N GLY A 144 -12.36 4.58 -11.10
CA GLY A 144 -12.15 3.14 -11.21
C GLY A 144 -10.81 2.68 -10.63
N THR A 145 -10.55 1.37 -10.74
CA THR A 145 -9.33 0.77 -10.17
C THR A 145 -8.04 1.24 -10.84
N ASP A 146 -8.12 1.71 -12.07
CA ASP A 146 -6.95 2.23 -12.81
C ASP A 146 -6.74 3.74 -12.61
N ASP A 147 -7.60 4.39 -11.83
CA ASP A 147 -7.47 5.79 -11.41
C ASP A 147 -6.70 5.85 -10.09
N CYS A 148 -5.40 5.60 -10.16
CA CYS A 148 -4.58 5.43 -8.98
C CYS A 148 -3.15 5.95 -9.18
N ILE A 149 -2.54 6.32 -8.05
CA ILE A 149 -1.16 6.79 -7.97
C ILE A 149 -0.49 6.04 -6.82
N PHE A 150 0.70 5.48 -7.07
CA PHE A 150 1.52 4.86 -6.05
C PHE A 150 2.84 5.61 -5.94
N LEU A 151 3.30 5.82 -4.70
CA LEU A 151 4.56 6.50 -4.44
C LEU A 151 5.26 5.83 -3.24
N PRO A 152 6.53 6.14 -2.95
CA PRO A 152 7.21 5.53 -1.81
C PRO A 152 6.49 5.83 -0.50
N TYR A 153 6.28 4.80 0.32
CA TYR A 153 5.60 4.98 1.60
C TYR A 153 6.35 5.96 2.51
N SER A 154 7.67 5.99 2.43
CA SER A 154 8.51 6.89 3.21
C SER A 154 8.27 8.36 2.85
N THR A 155 8.10 8.64 1.56
CA THR A 155 7.72 9.97 1.07
C THR A 155 6.32 10.33 1.53
N ALA A 156 5.37 9.40 1.37
CA ALA A 156 3.98 9.60 1.78
C ALA A 156 3.86 9.87 3.28
N ALA A 157 4.55 9.09 4.11
CA ALA A 157 4.55 9.25 5.56
C ALA A 157 5.09 10.63 5.97
N ARG A 158 6.17 11.07 5.34
CA ARG A 158 6.79 12.38 5.62
C ARG A 158 5.86 13.53 5.25
N LEU A 159 5.08 13.38 4.19
CA LEU A 159 4.14 14.40 3.73
C LEU A 159 2.77 14.31 4.41
N SER A 160 2.50 13.24 5.13
CA SER A 160 1.25 13.08 5.86
C SER A 160 1.24 13.90 7.13
N PHE A 161 0.05 14.24 7.60
CA PHE A 161 -0.14 15.10 8.77
C PHE A 161 0.46 14.50 10.04
N THR A 162 0.37 13.19 10.22
CA THR A 162 0.83 12.50 11.43
C THR A 162 2.27 11.99 11.34
N GLY A 163 2.79 11.79 10.13
CA GLY A 163 4.10 11.17 9.90
C GLY A 163 4.17 9.70 10.31
N ALA A 164 3.06 9.12 10.76
CA ALA A 164 3.00 7.75 11.27
C ALA A 164 2.49 6.77 10.21
N ILE A 165 2.99 5.54 10.29
CA ILE A 165 2.52 4.42 9.45
C ILE A 165 1.58 3.58 10.31
N SER A 166 0.32 3.44 9.87
CA SER A 166 -0.71 2.74 10.62
C SER A 166 -1.24 1.48 9.92
N ASN A 167 -0.82 1.22 8.70
CA ASN A 167 -1.28 0.05 7.95
C ASN A 167 -0.11 -0.69 7.32
N TYR A 168 -0.18 -2.03 7.36
CA TYR A 168 0.81 -2.92 6.76
C TYR A 168 0.08 -4.06 6.05
N THR A 169 0.55 -4.43 4.87
CA THR A 169 0.13 -5.63 4.16
C THR A 169 1.25 -6.65 4.24
N ILE A 170 0.92 -7.88 4.65
CA ILE A 170 1.89 -8.97 4.78
C ILE A 170 1.38 -10.16 3.97
N THR A 171 2.20 -10.70 3.09
CA THR A 171 1.88 -11.94 2.38
C THR A 171 2.43 -13.14 3.13
N VAL A 172 1.68 -14.24 3.13
CA VAL A 172 2.08 -15.49 3.76
C VAL A 172 2.66 -16.44 2.71
N ARG A 173 3.55 -17.33 3.16
CA ARG A 173 4.19 -18.30 2.24
C ARG A 173 3.26 -19.41 1.81
N ASP A 174 2.41 -19.86 2.73
CA ASP A 174 1.47 -20.95 2.50
C ASP A 174 0.10 -20.54 3.03
N THR A 175 -0.88 -20.48 2.15
CA THR A 175 -2.25 -20.11 2.50
C THR A 175 -2.91 -21.10 3.46
N ASP A 176 -2.45 -22.37 3.47
CA ASP A 176 -2.93 -23.36 4.43
C ASP A 176 -2.54 -23.02 5.87
N ASN A 177 -1.48 -22.24 6.06
CA ASN A 177 -0.97 -21.82 7.36
C ASN A 177 -1.34 -20.38 7.72
N ILE A 178 -2.29 -19.78 7.02
CA ILE A 178 -2.63 -18.36 7.23
C ILE A 178 -3.18 -18.08 8.63
N SER A 179 -3.90 -19.01 9.22
CA SER A 179 -4.42 -18.89 10.59
C SER A 179 -3.30 -18.89 11.61
N GLU A 180 -2.29 -19.74 11.43
CA GLU A 180 -1.09 -19.75 12.28
C GLU A 180 -0.30 -18.46 12.11
N ALA A 181 -0.10 -18.01 10.87
CA ALA A 181 0.62 -16.77 10.58
C ALA A 181 -0.08 -15.57 11.23
N LYS A 182 -1.41 -15.53 11.19
CA LYS A 182 -2.21 -14.48 11.85
C LYS A 182 -2.02 -14.53 13.36
N THR A 183 -2.09 -15.71 13.98
CA THR A 183 -1.93 -15.88 15.43
C THR A 183 -0.53 -15.44 15.91
N VAL A 184 0.51 -15.83 15.21
CA VAL A 184 1.89 -15.41 15.52
C VAL A 184 2.02 -13.90 15.45
N LEU A 185 1.46 -13.28 14.42
CA LEU A 185 1.47 -11.83 14.24
C LEU A 185 0.73 -11.11 15.37
N GLU A 186 -0.47 -11.59 15.72
CA GLU A 186 -1.25 -11.03 16.83
C GLU A 186 -0.50 -11.14 18.17
N ASN A 187 0.15 -12.27 18.43
CA ASN A 187 0.93 -12.47 19.65
C ASN A 187 2.13 -11.53 19.72
N ARG A 188 2.82 -11.31 18.61
CA ARG A 188 3.96 -10.38 18.54
C ARG A 188 3.52 -8.94 18.74
N LEU A 189 2.38 -8.56 18.19
CA LEU A 189 1.81 -7.24 18.39
C LEU A 189 1.36 -7.04 19.84
N TYR A 190 0.79 -8.08 20.45
CA TYR A 190 0.44 -8.04 21.86
C TYR A 190 1.67 -7.84 22.76
N ASP A 191 2.79 -8.49 22.43
CA ASP A 191 4.06 -8.30 23.16
C ASP A 191 4.53 -6.84 23.10
N ILE A 192 4.26 -6.14 21.99
CA ILE A 192 4.63 -4.74 21.81
C ILE A 192 3.66 -3.81 22.57
N PHE A 193 2.38 -4.01 22.38
CA PHE A 193 1.36 -3.08 22.86
C PHE A 193 0.79 -3.40 24.25
N SER A 194 0.76 -4.67 24.64
CA SER A 194 0.09 -5.19 25.83
C SER A 194 -1.40 -4.83 25.89
N ASP A 195 -2.01 -4.60 24.73
CA ASP A 195 -3.41 -4.18 24.59
C ASP A 195 -3.95 -4.68 23.25
N GLU A 196 -4.95 -5.53 23.29
CA GLU A 196 -5.58 -6.11 22.09
C GLU A 196 -6.34 -5.06 21.26
N ASP A 197 -6.75 -3.95 21.87
CA ASP A 197 -7.49 -2.88 21.20
C ASP A 197 -6.57 -1.94 20.41
N ALA A 198 -5.25 -2.09 20.54
CA ALA A 198 -4.28 -1.23 19.89
C ALA A 198 -4.05 -1.58 18.40
N TYR A 199 -4.49 -2.76 17.97
CA TYR A 199 -4.26 -3.25 16.60
C TYR A 199 -5.38 -4.17 16.15
N THR A 200 -5.47 -4.36 14.84
CA THR A 200 -6.36 -5.35 14.21
C THR A 200 -5.58 -6.07 13.11
N VAL A 201 -5.73 -7.39 13.05
CA VAL A 201 -5.17 -8.22 11.96
C VAL A 201 -6.33 -8.85 11.21
N ILE A 202 -6.40 -8.60 9.91
CA ILE A 202 -7.49 -9.03 9.04
C ILE A 202 -6.96 -10.04 8.03
N SER A 203 -7.63 -11.20 7.93
CA SER A 203 -7.38 -12.21 6.91
C SER A 203 -8.61 -12.33 6.02
N MET A 204 -8.45 -12.09 4.71
CA MET A 204 -9.54 -12.26 3.75
C MET A 204 -9.96 -13.72 3.62
N ALA A 205 -9.00 -14.66 3.70
CA ALA A 205 -9.31 -16.09 3.64
C ALA A 205 -10.22 -16.53 4.79
N GLU A 206 -9.95 -16.07 6.01
CA GLU A 206 -10.80 -16.36 7.18
C GLU A 206 -12.16 -15.69 7.07
N MET A 207 -12.22 -14.46 6.56
CA MET A 207 -13.49 -13.76 6.34
C MET A 207 -14.37 -14.51 5.34
N LEU A 208 -13.82 -14.98 4.24
CA LEU A 208 -14.54 -15.75 3.23
C LEU A 208 -15.03 -17.09 3.79
N ASN A 209 -14.21 -17.76 4.60
CA ASN A 209 -14.59 -19.03 5.23
C ASN A 209 -15.73 -18.85 6.25
N SER A 210 -15.79 -17.73 6.93
CA SER A 210 -16.85 -17.45 7.91
C SER A 210 -18.19 -17.10 7.26
N MET A 211 -18.19 -16.77 5.97
CA MET A 211 -19.40 -16.45 5.20
C MET A 211 -20.05 -17.70 4.57
N ASN A 212 -19.40 -18.84 4.59
CA ASN A 212 -19.89 -20.13 4.12
C ASN A 212 -20.34 -20.97 5.31
#